data_e3bc75dd4a98493602f24271e8001fe5
#
_entry.id   e3bc75dd4a98493602f24271e8001fe5
#
_cell.length_a   1.000
_cell.length_b   1.000
_cell.length_c   1.000
_cell.angle_alpha   90.00
_cell.angle_beta   90.00
_cell.angle_gamma   90.00
#
_symmetry.space_group_name_H-M   'P 1'
#
loop_
_entity.id
_entity.type
_entity.pdbx_description
1 polymer ?
#
loop_
_entity_poly.entity_id
_entity_poly.type
_entity_poly.pdbx_seq_one_letter_code
_entity_poly.pdbx_strand_id
1 'polypeptide(L)' 'MEEDQEPLLERMRLEHQKADLETRIEHLEADVMYLRSDYLFLEDGDKKNAMFSTICGLDSEISQQKSELAIVNGLLSSY' A
#
# COMPACT_ATOMS: atom_id res chain seq x y z
N MET A 1 32.43 -2.85 -16.33
CA MET A 1 32.34 -3.61 -15.10
C MET A 1 31.44 -2.94 -14.08
N GLU A 2 31.75 -1.71 -13.63
CA GLU A 2 30.84 -0.97 -12.77
C GLU A 2 29.54 -0.62 -13.50
N GLU A 3 29.63 -0.35 -14.79
CA GLU A 3 28.48 -0.02 -15.62
C GLU A 3 27.48 -1.18 -15.74
N ASP A 4 27.97 -2.41 -15.71
CA ASP A 4 27.11 -3.61 -15.77
C ASP A 4 26.42 -3.88 -14.43
N GLN A 5 26.97 -3.38 -13.33
CA GLN A 5 26.41 -3.57 -11.98
C GLN A 5 25.33 -2.56 -11.64
N GLU A 6 25.42 -1.35 -12.17
CA GLU A 6 24.44 -0.29 -11.87
C GLU A 6 23.00 -0.68 -12.22
N PRO A 7 22.71 -1.19 -13.43
CA PRO A 7 21.34 -1.63 -13.74
C PRO A 7 20.86 -2.78 -12.86
N LEU A 8 21.76 -3.69 -12.49
CA LEU A 8 21.40 -4.80 -11.62
C LEU A 8 21.09 -4.32 -10.21
N LEU A 9 21.90 -3.40 -9.67
CA LEU A 9 21.68 -2.83 -8.35
C LEU A 9 20.38 -2.03 -8.30
N GLU A 10 20.09 -1.27 -9.35
CA GLU A 10 18.86 -0.51 -9.44
C GLU A 10 17.65 -1.44 -9.49
N ARG A 11 17.73 -2.51 -10.25
CA ARG A 11 16.69 -3.52 -10.30
C ARG A 11 16.45 -4.15 -8.94
N MET A 12 17.51 -4.50 -8.22
CA MET A 12 17.40 -5.05 -6.88
C MET A 12 16.73 -4.07 -5.92
N ARG A 13 17.06 -2.79 -6.02
CA ARG A 13 16.46 -1.74 -5.21
C ARG A 13 14.97 -1.63 -5.50
N LEU A 14 14.58 -1.68 -6.76
CA LEU A 14 13.19 -1.64 -7.18
C LEU A 14 12.42 -2.88 -6.70
N GLU A 15 13.04 -4.05 -6.74
CA GLU A 15 12.43 -5.28 -6.22
C GLU A 15 12.20 -5.21 -4.71
N HIS A 16 13.13 -4.63 -3.97
CA HIS A 16 12.96 -4.39 -2.53
C HIS A 16 11.83 -3.40 -2.27
N GLN A 17 11.79 -2.32 -3.04
CA GLN A 17 10.73 -1.31 -2.92
C GLN A 17 9.37 -1.94 -3.22
N LYS A 18 9.29 -2.78 -4.25
CA LYS A 18 8.08 -3.51 -4.59
C LYS A 18 7.62 -4.38 -3.43
N ALA A 19 8.53 -5.16 -2.85
CA ALA A 19 8.21 -6.04 -1.72
C ALA A 19 7.70 -5.24 -0.52
N ASP A 20 8.32 -4.13 -0.20
CA ASP A 20 7.90 -3.25 0.89
C ASP A 20 6.51 -2.68 0.65
N LEU A 21 6.24 -2.23 -0.57
CA LEU A 21 4.93 -1.70 -0.95
C LEU A 21 3.85 -2.77 -0.86
N GLU A 22 4.11 -3.96 -1.36
CA GLU A 22 3.18 -5.08 -1.29
C GLU A 22 2.85 -5.43 0.16
N THR A 23 3.86 -5.46 1.02
CA THR A 23 3.66 -5.75 2.45
C THR A 23 2.82 -4.66 3.12
N ARG A 24 3.11 -3.39 2.85
CA ARG A 24 2.32 -2.27 3.39
C ARG A 24 0.87 -2.33 2.95
N ILE A 25 0.66 -2.60 1.68
CA ILE A 25 -0.70 -2.71 1.13
C ILE A 25 -1.47 -3.83 1.81
N GLU A 26 -0.85 -4.99 2.00
CA GLU A 26 -1.46 -6.10 2.72
C GLU A 26 -1.86 -5.73 4.14
N HIS A 27 -0.98 -5.06 4.87
CA HIS A 27 -1.25 -4.61 6.23
C HIS A 27 -2.38 -3.59 6.28
N LEU A 28 -2.37 -2.63 5.37
CA LEU A 28 -3.41 -1.60 5.30
C LEU A 28 -4.77 -2.22 4.93
N GLU A 29 -4.78 -3.14 3.98
CA GLU A 29 -6.01 -3.82 3.58
C GLU A 29 -6.57 -4.68 4.72
N ALA A 30 -5.71 -5.35 5.48
CA ALA A 30 -6.12 -6.11 6.66
C ALA A 30 -6.72 -5.20 7.73
N ASP A 31 -6.10 -4.06 7.99
CA ASP A 31 -6.59 -3.07 8.96
C ASP A 31 -7.96 -2.53 8.53
N VAL A 32 -8.13 -2.21 7.26
CA VAL A 32 -9.41 -1.72 6.73
C VAL A 32 -10.49 -2.79 6.87
N MET A 33 -10.17 -4.01 6.56
CA MET A 33 -11.13 -5.12 6.68
C MET A 33 -11.60 -5.28 8.13
N TYR A 34 -10.66 -5.18 9.06
CA TYR A 34 -10.95 -5.28 10.49
C TYR A 34 -11.85 -4.13 10.95
N LEU A 35 -11.51 -2.90 10.55
CA LEU A 35 -12.27 -1.71 10.91
C LEU A 35 -13.68 -1.72 10.28
N ARG A 36 -13.80 -2.17 9.05
CA ARG A 36 -15.11 -2.30 8.40
C ARG A 36 -16.00 -3.30 9.11
N SER A 37 -15.43 -4.40 9.59
CA SER A 37 -16.15 -5.38 10.38
C SER A 37 -16.70 -4.75 11.65
N ASP A 38 -15.86 -4.02 12.38
CA ASP A 38 -16.26 -3.33 13.60
C ASP A 38 -17.30 -2.24 13.32
N TYR A 39 -17.11 -1.52 12.21
CA TYR A 39 -18.02 -0.44 11.79
C TYR A 39 -19.47 -0.94 11.66
N LEU A 40 -19.65 -2.14 11.12
CA LEU A 40 -20.98 -2.72 10.93
C LEU A 40 -21.72 -2.97 12.25
N PHE A 41 -21.00 -3.15 13.34
CA PHE A 41 -21.58 -3.41 14.67
C PHE A 41 -21.74 -2.15 15.51
N LEU A 42 -21.23 -1.01 15.05
CA LEU A 42 -21.40 0.24 15.80
C LEU A 42 -22.77 0.87 15.52
N GLU A 43 -23.32 1.44 16.58
CA GLU A 43 -24.52 2.25 16.46
C GLU A 43 -24.17 3.62 15.86
N ASP A 44 -25.13 4.26 15.20
CA ASP A 44 -24.95 5.60 14.64
C ASP A 44 -24.55 6.58 15.74
N GLY A 45 -23.56 7.41 15.44
CA GLY A 45 -23.05 8.39 16.39
C GLY A 45 -21.63 8.78 16.08
N ASP A 46 -21.01 9.51 17.01
CA ASP A 46 -19.68 10.09 16.85
C ASP A 46 -18.60 9.01 16.63
N LYS A 47 -18.70 7.90 17.33
CA LYS A 47 -17.72 6.80 17.20
C LYS A 47 -17.77 6.19 15.81
N LYS A 48 -18.97 5.98 15.29
CA LYS A 48 -19.14 5.41 13.95
C LYS A 48 -18.62 6.37 12.88
N ASN A 49 -18.90 7.66 13.04
CA ASN A 49 -18.43 8.70 12.14
C ASN A 49 -16.89 8.79 12.15
N ALA A 50 -16.29 8.74 13.34
CA ALA A 50 -14.84 8.76 13.49
C ALA A 50 -14.20 7.54 12.82
N MET A 51 -14.78 6.36 12.98
CA MET A 51 -14.30 5.14 12.35
C MET A 51 -14.42 5.21 10.82
N PHE A 52 -15.51 5.76 10.32
CA PHE A 52 -15.70 5.97 8.89
C PHE A 52 -14.60 6.86 8.32
N SER A 53 -14.27 7.96 9.00
CA SER A 53 -13.19 8.85 8.59
C SER A 53 -11.85 8.13 8.56
N THR A 54 -11.58 7.29 9.55
CA THR A 54 -10.36 6.50 9.61
C THR A 54 -10.28 5.52 8.44
N ILE A 55 -11.39 4.83 8.14
CA ILE A 55 -11.45 3.89 7.01
C ILE A 55 -11.21 4.62 5.70
N CYS A 56 -11.81 5.79 5.50
CA CYS A 56 -11.61 6.58 4.30
C CYS A 56 -10.15 7.02 4.14
N GLY A 57 -9.51 7.40 5.25
CA GLY A 57 -8.09 7.77 5.25
C GLY A 57 -7.21 6.59 4.85
N LEU A 58 -7.49 5.41 5.38
CA LEU A 58 -6.75 4.20 5.04
C LEU A 58 -6.98 3.77 3.59
N ASP A 59 -8.21 3.87 3.09
CA ASP A 59 -8.50 3.58 1.69
C ASP A 59 -7.74 4.51 0.75
N SER A 60 -7.63 5.79 1.09
CA SER A 60 -6.82 6.75 0.34
C SER A 60 -5.36 6.37 0.33
N GLU A 61 -4.83 5.97 1.47
CA GLU A 61 -3.44 5.54 1.60
C GLU A 61 -3.18 4.28 0.79
N ILE A 62 -4.08 3.32 0.82
CA ILE A 62 -3.99 2.10 0.01
C ILE A 62 -3.92 2.46 -1.47
N SER A 63 -4.80 3.34 -1.94
CA SER A 63 -4.80 3.78 -3.34
C SER A 63 -3.48 4.42 -3.72
N GLN A 64 -2.92 5.25 -2.86
CA GLN A 64 -1.64 5.90 -3.07
C GLN A 64 -0.51 4.90 -3.15
N GLN A 65 -0.47 3.93 -2.23
CA GLN A 65 0.55 2.88 -2.23
C GLN A 65 0.44 1.99 -3.47
N LYS A 66 -0.78 1.68 -3.91
CA LYS A 66 -1.00 0.91 -5.14
C LYS A 66 -0.52 1.66 -6.38
N SER A 67 -0.70 2.98 -6.41
CA SER A 67 -0.18 3.83 -7.49
C SER A 67 1.34 3.79 -7.54
N GLU A 68 1.99 3.88 -6.38
CA GLU A 68 3.45 3.77 -6.29
C GLU A 68 3.93 2.40 -6.75
N LEU A 69 3.22 1.34 -6.34
CA LEU A 69 3.53 -0.03 -6.76
C LEU A 69 3.43 -0.19 -8.27
N ALA A 70 2.40 0.40 -8.89
CA ALA A 70 2.24 0.37 -10.34
C ALA A 70 3.41 1.05 -11.05
N ILE A 71 3.91 2.16 -10.51
CA ILE A 71 5.08 2.85 -11.04
C ILE A 71 6.33 1.96 -10.94
N VAL A 72 6.54 1.34 -9.78
CA VAL A 72 7.68 0.44 -9.56
C VAL A 72 7.61 -0.75 -10.51
N ASN A 73 6.44 -1.35 -10.67
CA ASN A 73 6.25 -2.46 -11.61
C ASN A 73 6.54 -2.05 -13.05
N GLY A 74 6.12 -0.83 -13.42
CA GLY A 74 6.42 -0.27 -14.73
C GLY A 74 7.92 -0.12 -14.97
N LEU A 75 8.64 0.37 -13.97
CA LEU A 75 10.09 0.50 -14.04
C LEU A 75 10.78 -0.87 -14.12
N LEU A 76 10.30 -1.84 -13.35
CA LEU A 76 10.85 -3.20 -13.40
C LEU A 76 10.62 -3.87 -14.75
N SER A 77 9.51 -3.56 -15.41
CA SER A 77 9.22 -4.10 -16.74
C SER A 77 10.22 -3.65 -17.79
N SER A 78 10.94 -2.57 -17.52
CA SER A 78 11.96 -2.02 -18.43
C SER A 78 13.29 -2.76 -18.35
N TYR A 79 13.45 -3.62 -17.38
CA TYR A 79 14.66 -4.45 -17.23
C TYR A 79 14.45 -5.90 -17.75
#